data_a63135fb645ad90a4387b05e3480515e
#
_entry.id   a63135fb645ad90a4387b05e3480515e
#
_cell.length_a   1.000
_cell.length_b   1.000
_cell.length_c   1.000
_cell.angle_alpha   90.00
_cell.angle_beta   90.00
_cell.angle_gamma   90.00
#
_symmetry.space_group_name_H-M   'P 1'
#
loop_
_entity.id
_entity.type
_entity.pdbx_description
1 polymer ?
#
loop_
_entity_poly.entity_id
_entity_poly.type
_entity_poly.pdbx_seq_one_letter_code
_entity_poly.pdbx_strand_id
1 'polypeptide(L)'
;MVSLIELSEENWTDFAGLSVDESQKKYLASNVGIMARGYVYRNSRAKVIGIVAAGKPVGLAMVRDLDDEPACYELQQFMIDKNFQSKGYGTEALKLIIERLKEEKKYNCMEVCVKMDDAQAIHVYEKAGFVDTGYIDADVPDSYNLAYRFEDESNKQETSGISIISVEDPAEKQRIARLILEALPDWFGIPESREQYIKESATQPFFAAYDSERPIGFLSLKETGKETVELCVMGVLKDYHRKGVGRELFKQAKEAATQSGYSFLQVKTVQMGRYDDYDATNRFYLSLGFKEFEVFPLLWDEWNPCQVYVMAL
;
A
#
# COMPACT_ATOMS: atom_id res chain seq x y z
N MET A 1 2.46 -19.26 -22.45
CA MET A 1 3.38 -18.10 -22.52
C MET A 1 2.57 -16.92 -23.00
N VAL A 2 2.57 -15.85 -22.24
CA VAL A 2 1.95 -14.56 -22.58
C VAL A 2 2.98 -13.70 -23.31
N SER A 3 2.52 -12.86 -24.21
CA SER A 3 3.33 -11.82 -24.88
C SER A 3 2.57 -10.51 -24.97
N LEU A 4 3.29 -9.42 -25.03
CA LEU A 4 2.77 -8.07 -25.21
C LEU A 4 3.01 -7.60 -26.65
N ILE A 5 1.98 -7.06 -27.27
CA ILE A 5 2.09 -6.52 -28.64
C ILE A 5 1.55 -5.10 -28.70
N GLU A 6 2.00 -4.34 -29.67
CA GLU A 6 1.41 -3.03 -29.99
C GLU A 6 0.16 -3.23 -30.86
N LEU A 7 -0.83 -2.36 -30.66
CA LEU A 7 -1.98 -2.34 -31.54
C LEU A 7 -1.62 -1.65 -32.85
N SER A 8 -2.14 -2.21 -33.95
CA SER A 8 -1.94 -1.72 -35.32
C SER A 8 -3.28 -1.70 -36.07
N GLU A 9 -3.25 -1.14 -37.27
CA GLU A 9 -4.40 -1.15 -38.21
C GLU A 9 -4.86 -2.58 -38.52
N GLU A 10 -3.96 -3.57 -38.42
CA GLU A 10 -4.22 -4.96 -38.80
C GLU A 10 -4.83 -5.79 -37.67
N ASN A 11 -4.58 -5.42 -36.40
CA ASN A 11 -4.92 -6.28 -35.23
C ASN A 11 -5.92 -5.69 -34.22
N TRP A 12 -6.17 -4.38 -34.23
CA TRP A 12 -6.97 -3.69 -33.20
C TRP A 12 -8.40 -4.24 -33.08
N THR A 13 -8.99 -4.70 -34.17
CA THR A 13 -10.37 -5.24 -34.18
C THR A 13 -10.50 -6.50 -33.36
N ASP A 14 -9.46 -7.33 -33.30
CA ASP A 14 -9.44 -8.55 -32.52
C ASP A 14 -9.49 -8.25 -31.01
N PHE A 15 -8.84 -7.15 -30.60
CA PHE A 15 -8.88 -6.68 -29.21
C PHE A 15 -10.15 -5.91 -28.88
N ALA A 16 -10.75 -5.21 -29.83
CA ALA A 16 -12.01 -4.50 -29.64
C ALA A 16 -13.16 -5.45 -29.28
N GLY A 17 -13.11 -6.70 -29.78
CA GLY A 17 -14.11 -7.73 -29.52
C GLY A 17 -14.03 -8.42 -28.16
N LEU A 18 -12.95 -8.21 -27.38
CA LEU A 18 -12.80 -8.80 -26.05
C LEU A 18 -13.81 -8.19 -25.05
N SER A 19 -14.15 -8.94 -24.00
CA SER A 19 -15.10 -8.47 -22.98
C SER A 19 -14.81 -9.08 -21.61
N VAL A 20 -15.10 -8.30 -20.57
CA VAL A 20 -15.10 -8.78 -19.18
C VAL A 20 -16.50 -9.23 -18.77
N ASP A 21 -16.65 -9.85 -17.61
CA ASP A 21 -17.96 -10.15 -17.05
C ASP A 21 -18.77 -8.87 -16.75
N GLU A 22 -20.10 -8.99 -16.77
CA GLU A 22 -21.01 -7.84 -16.54
C GLU A 22 -20.72 -7.13 -15.22
N SER A 23 -20.39 -7.89 -14.16
CA SER A 23 -20.02 -7.34 -12.85
C SER A 23 -18.75 -6.50 -12.85
N GLN A 24 -17.85 -6.74 -13.80
CA GLN A 24 -16.57 -6.04 -13.92
C GLN A 24 -16.65 -4.78 -14.80
N LYS A 25 -17.69 -4.65 -15.62
CA LYS A 25 -17.84 -3.49 -16.54
C LYS A 25 -17.90 -2.14 -15.81
N LYS A 26 -18.32 -2.11 -14.55
CA LYS A 26 -18.34 -0.88 -13.74
C LYS A 26 -16.96 -0.34 -13.39
N TYR A 27 -15.93 -1.17 -13.48
CA TYR A 27 -14.55 -0.80 -13.13
C TYR A 27 -13.69 -0.37 -14.32
N LEU A 28 -14.15 -0.67 -15.55
CA LEU A 28 -13.34 -0.55 -16.75
C LEU A 28 -14.05 0.22 -17.84
N ALA A 29 -13.30 0.97 -18.65
CA ALA A 29 -13.79 1.45 -19.91
C ALA A 29 -14.03 0.29 -20.91
N SER A 30 -14.90 0.48 -21.90
CA SER A 30 -14.98 -0.48 -23.00
C SER A 30 -13.63 -0.57 -23.73
N ASN A 31 -13.34 -1.67 -24.40
CA ASN A 31 -12.05 -1.84 -25.11
C ASN A 31 -11.79 -0.74 -26.12
N VAL A 32 -12.82 -0.32 -26.87
CA VAL A 32 -12.73 0.83 -27.79
C VAL A 32 -12.50 2.12 -26.98
N GLY A 33 -13.10 2.27 -25.80
CA GLY A 33 -12.86 3.37 -24.88
C GLY A 33 -11.42 3.41 -24.36
N ILE A 34 -10.82 2.24 -24.07
CA ILE A 34 -9.39 2.14 -23.69
C ILE A 34 -8.51 2.61 -24.85
N MET A 35 -8.79 2.17 -26.06
CA MET A 35 -8.05 2.60 -27.27
C MET A 35 -8.18 4.11 -27.52
N ALA A 36 -9.40 4.65 -27.38
CA ALA A 36 -9.64 6.09 -27.51
C ALA A 36 -8.90 6.92 -26.45
N ARG A 37 -8.84 6.43 -25.20
CA ARG A 37 -8.04 7.07 -24.14
C ARG A 37 -6.55 7.07 -24.48
N GLY A 38 -6.01 5.98 -25.05
CA GLY A 38 -4.63 5.94 -25.54
C GLY A 38 -4.31 7.07 -26.53
N TYR A 39 -5.25 7.40 -27.42
CA TYR A 39 -5.10 8.53 -28.30
C TYR A 39 -5.24 9.88 -27.58
N VAL A 40 -6.24 10.04 -26.71
CA VAL A 40 -6.48 11.29 -25.96
C VAL A 40 -5.29 11.64 -25.08
N TYR A 41 -4.73 10.67 -24.36
CA TYR A 41 -3.61 10.85 -23.43
C TYR A 41 -2.23 10.65 -24.10
N ARG A 42 -2.14 10.73 -25.44
CA ARG A 42 -0.85 10.56 -26.15
C ARG A 42 0.25 11.54 -25.73
N ASN A 43 -0.13 12.74 -25.27
CA ASN A 43 0.83 13.73 -24.76
C ASN A 43 1.48 13.29 -23.43
N SER A 44 0.78 12.44 -22.65
CA SER A 44 1.32 11.76 -21.47
C SER A 44 1.89 10.39 -21.83
N ARG A 45 2.42 10.20 -23.04
CA ARG A 45 3.00 8.97 -23.58
C ARG A 45 2.12 7.73 -23.39
N ALA A 46 0.79 7.90 -23.43
CA ALA A 46 -0.14 6.79 -23.32
C ALA A 46 0.11 5.72 -24.38
N LYS A 47 0.22 4.46 -23.94
CA LYS A 47 0.40 3.28 -24.80
C LYS A 47 -0.69 2.28 -24.49
N VAL A 48 -1.39 1.83 -25.52
CA VAL A 48 -2.34 0.70 -25.42
C VAL A 48 -1.60 -0.56 -25.86
N ILE A 49 -1.61 -1.56 -24.99
CA ILE A 49 -0.84 -2.79 -25.14
C ILE A 49 -1.82 -3.96 -25.27
N GLY A 50 -1.71 -4.71 -26.35
CA GLY A 50 -2.41 -5.97 -26.54
C GLY A 50 -1.73 -7.10 -25.79
N ILE A 51 -2.52 -7.90 -25.07
CA ILE A 51 -2.06 -9.09 -24.33
C ILE A 51 -2.47 -10.31 -25.15
N VAL A 52 -1.50 -11.14 -25.52
CA VAL A 52 -1.69 -12.35 -26.33
C VAL A 52 -1.23 -13.57 -25.56
N ALA A 53 -2.02 -14.64 -25.57
CA ALA A 53 -1.64 -15.94 -25.02
C ALA A 53 -1.96 -17.06 -26.03
N ALA A 54 -0.99 -17.96 -26.25
CA ALA A 54 -1.10 -19.04 -27.24
C ALA A 54 -1.56 -18.55 -28.64
N GLY A 55 -1.06 -17.39 -29.06
CA GLY A 55 -1.38 -16.78 -30.36
C GLY A 55 -2.78 -16.14 -30.45
N LYS A 56 -3.50 -16.01 -29.35
CA LYS A 56 -4.84 -15.39 -29.30
C LYS A 56 -4.84 -14.11 -28.47
N PRO A 57 -5.54 -13.06 -28.89
CA PRO A 57 -5.83 -11.91 -28.04
C PRO A 57 -6.59 -12.36 -26.77
N VAL A 58 -6.08 -11.95 -25.60
CA VAL A 58 -6.68 -12.33 -24.31
C VAL A 58 -6.93 -11.15 -23.39
N GLY A 59 -6.40 -9.96 -23.71
CA GLY A 59 -6.59 -8.79 -22.86
C GLY A 59 -6.01 -7.52 -23.43
N LEU A 60 -6.22 -6.41 -22.72
CA LEU A 60 -5.70 -5.08 -23.00
C LEU A 60 -5.15 -4.43 -21.76
N ALA A 61 -4.12 -3.64 -21.92
CA ALA A 61 -3.63 -2.72 -20.91
C ALA A 61 -3.44 -1.32 -21.52
N MET A 62 -3.53 -0.30 -20.68
CA MET A 62 -3.14 1.06 -21.02
C MET A 62 -2.24 1.63 -19.95
N VAL A 63 -1.06 2.06 -20.34
CA VAL A 63 -0.08 2.72 -19.47
C VAL A 63 0.14 4.14 -19.96
N ARG A 64 0.33 5.08 -19.06
CA ARG A 64 0.74 6.46 -19.39
C ARG A 64 1.71 6.99 -18.34
N ASP A 65 2.31 8.13 -18.64
CA ASP A 65 3.10 8.88 -17.66
C ASP A 65 2.18 9.75 -16.80
N LEU A 66 2.47 9.81 -15.49
CA LEU A 66 2.03 10.87 -14.58
C LEU A 66 3.26 11.69 -14.23
N ASP A 67 3.27 12.95 -14.69
CA ASP A 67 4.38 13.88 -14.43
C ASP A 67 4.17 14.72 -13.16
N ASP A 68 3.02 14.55 -12.48
CA ASP A 68 2.74 15.15 -11.17
C ASP A 68 3.59 14.48 -10.07
N GLU A 69 4.00 15.23 -9.06
CA GLU A 69 4.84 14.72 -7.99
C GLU A 69 4.03 13.82 -6.98
N PRO A 70 4.48 12.60 -6.72
CA PRO A 70 5.66 11.92 -7.27
C PRO A 70 5.41 11.33 -8.65
N ALA A 71 6.25 11.73 -9.64
CA ALA A 71 6.11 11.25 -11.01
C ALA A 71 6.30 9.73 -11.13
N CYS A 72 5.42 9.09 -11.92
CA CYS A 72 5.40 7.63 -12.06
C CYS A 72 4.80 7.18 -13.41
N TYR A 73 4.89 5.88 -13.70
CA TYR A 73 4.00 5.27 -14.69
C TYR A 73 2.64 4.98 -14.07
N GLU A 74 1.56 5.25 -14.76
CA GLU A 74 0.21 4.83 -14.36
C GLU A 74 -0.27 3.66 -15.22
N LEU A 75 -0.66 2.55 -14.58
CA LEU A 75 -1.47 1.52 -15.24
C LEU A 75 -2.95 1.96 -15.18
N GLN A 76 -3.37 2.72 -16.16
CA GLN A 76 -4.69 3.35 -16.16
C GLN A 76 -5.83 2.37 -16.45
N GLN A 77 -5.58 1.35 -17.27
CA GLN A 77 -6.55 0.32 -17.61
C GLN A 77 -5.84 -1.04 -17.75
N PHE A 78 -6.48 -2.07 -17.23
CA PHE A 78 -5.99 -3.44 -17.36
C PHE A 78 -7.15 -4.43 -17.35
N MET A 79 -7.27 -5.26 -18.36
CA MET A 79 -8.32 -6.26 -18.45
C MET A 79 -7.85 -7.55 -19.11
N ILE A 80 -8.41 -8.66 -18.66
CA ILE A 80 -8.35 -9.97 -19.31
C ILE A 80 -9.77 -10.38 -19.69
N ASP A 81 -9.95 -10.84 -20.92
CA ASP A 81 -11.24 -11.32 -21.41
C ASP A 81 -11.77 -12.44 -20.54
N LYS A 82 -13.09 -12.43 -20.27
CA LYS A 82 -13.78 -13.36 -19.37
C LYS A 82 -13.51 -14.83 -19.62
N ASN A 83 -13.30 -15.20 -20.90
CA ASN A 83 -13.02 -16.58 -21.29
C ASN A 83 -11.58 -17.02 -20.97
N PHE A 84 -10.72 -16.06 -20.63
CA PHE A 84 -9.30 -16.27 -20.37
C PHE A 84 -8.89 -15.93 -18.93
N GLN A 85 -9.81 -15.46 -18.08
CA GLN A 85 -9.56 -15.22 -16.67
C GLN A 85 -9.26 -16.49 -15.89
N SER A 86 -8.70 -16.36 -14.69
CA SER A 86 -8.34 -17.45 -13.76
C SER A 86 -7.31 -18.46 -14.31
N LYS A 87 -6.60 -18.11 -15.40
CA LYS A 87 -5.53 -18.94 -16.01
C LYS A 87 -4.11 -18.39 -15.74
N GLY A 88 -3.98 -17.37 -14.90
CA GLY A 88 -2.71 -16.73 -14.57
C GLY A 88 -2.24 -15.69 -15.59
N TYR A 89 -2.93 -15.51 -16.72
CA TYR A 89 -2.51 -14.57 -17.78
C TYR A 89 -2.42 -13.12 -17.32
N GLY A 90 -3.30 -12.68 -16.40
CA GLY A 90 -3.24 -11.32 -15.86
C GLY A 90 -1.95 -11.06 -15.09
N THR A 91 -1.58 -11.96 -14.18
CA THR A 91 -0.33 -11.83 -13.40
C THR A 91 0.91 -11.92 -14.31
N GLU A 92 0.90 -12.83 -15.32
CA GLU A 92 2.02 -12.96 -16.27
C GLU A 92 2.15 -11.69 -17.14
N ALA A 93 1.03 -11.13 -17.62
CA ALA A 93 1.03 -9.89 -18.40
C ALA A 93 1.51 -8.68 -17.60
N LEU A 94 1.07 -8.55 -16.33
CA LEU A 94 1.55 -7.47 -15.45
C LEU A 94 3.05 -7.53 -15.24
N LYS A 95 3.61 -8.71 -15.01
CA LYS A 95 5.06 -8.88 -14.86
C LYS A 95 5.81 -8.43 -16.11
N LEU A 96 5.33 -8.78 -17.30
CA LEU A 96 5.93 -8.34 -18.57
C LEU A 96 5.81 -6.82 -18.77
N ILE A 97 4.70 -6.19 -18.36
CA ILE A 97 4.53 -4.73 -18.41
C ILE A 97 5.54 -4.06 -17.45
N ILE A 98 5.65 -4.59 -16.23
CA ILE A 98 6.61 -4.10 -15.22
C ILE A 98 8.04 -4.16 -15.76
N GLU A 99 8.46 -5.32 -16.31
CA GLU A 99 9.80 -5.49 -16.90
C GLU A 99 10.05 -4.50 -18.02
N ARG A 100 9.09 -4.33 -18.95
CA ARG A 100 9.19 -3.37 -20.06
C ARG A 100 9.36 -1.92 -19.57
N LEU A 101 8.60 -1.51 -18.53
CA LEU A 101 8.68 -0.16 -17.98
C LEU A 101 9.97 0.06 -17.17
N LYS A 102 10.42 -0.98 -16.46
CA LYS A 102 11.73 -0.98 -15.78
C LYS A 102 12.88 -0.74 -16.76
N GLU A 103 12.83 -1.34 -17.94
CA GLU A 103 13.83 -1.13 -19.00
C GLU A 103 13.83 0.29 -19.56
N GLU A 104 12.67 0.98 -19.58
CA GLU A 104 12.58 2.38 -20.00
C GLU A 104 13.33 3.36 -19.08
N LYS A 105 13.49 3.04 -17.79
CA LYS A 105 14.22 3.81 -16.76
C LYS A 105 13.80 5.28 -16.63
N LYS A 106 12.55 5.63 -16.99
CA LYS A 106 12.08 7.00 -16.87
C LYS A 106 11.64 7.32 -15.45
N TYR A 107 10.91 6.41 -14.81
CA TYR A 107 10.43 6.51 -13.43
C TYR A 107 10.84 5.28 -12.63
N ASN A 108 10.81 5.39 -11.32
CA ASN A 108 11.18 4.33 -10.40
C ASN A 108 9.98 3.53 -9.84
N CYS A 109 8.77 3.84 -10.30
CA CYS A 109 7.56 3.13 -9.87
C CYS A 109 6.47 3.14 -10.94
N MET A 110 5.54 2.20 -10.79
CA MET A 110 4.27 2.14 -11.51
C MET A 110 3.13 2.12 -10.49
N GLU A 111 2.11 2.95 -10.70
CA GLU A 111 0.92 3.02 -9.85
C GLU A 111 -0.33 2.54 -10.60
N VAL A 112 -1.30 2.05 -9.84
CA VAL A 112 -2.64 1.72 -10.32
C VAL A 112 -3.67 2.15 -9.28
N CYS A 113 -4.72 2.83 -9.75
CA CYS A 113 -5.89 3.14 -8.95
C CYS A 113 -6.94 2.03 -9.16
N VAL A 114 -7.37 1.36 -8.09
CA VAL A 114 -8.30 0.23 -8.12
C VAL A 114 -9.43 0.42 -7.12
N LYS A 115 -10.67 0.14 -7.51
CA LYS A 115 -11.83 0.23 -6.61
C LYS A 115 -11.68 -0.73 -5.43
N MET A 116 -12.02 -0.24 -4.23
CA MET A 116 -11.92 -1.02 -2.98
C MET A 116 -12.80 -2.28 -2.99
N ASP A 117 -13.88 -2.29 -3.76
CA ASP A 117 -14.78 -3.43 -3.92
C ASP A 117 -14.38 -4.40 -5.05
N ASP A 118 -13.29 -4.12 -5.80
CA ASP A 118 -12.74 -5.04 -6.82
C ASP A 118 -11.67 -5.97 -6.23
N ALA A 119 -12.10 -6.88 -5.36
CA ALA A 119 -11.21 -7.83 -4.70
C ALA A 119 -10.40 -8.71 -5.69
N GLN A 120 -10.94 -8.98 -6.88
CA GLN A 120 -10.27 -9.77 -7.90
C GLN A 120 -9.07 -9.00 -8.49
N ALA A 121 -9.26 -7.75 -8.85
CA ALA A 121 -8.19 -6.92 -9.39
C ALA A 121 -7.11 -6.66 -8.32
N ILE A 122 -7.51 -6.31 -7.09
CA ILE A 122 -6.60 -6.11 -5.95
C ILE A 122 -5.70 -7.35 -5.77
N HIS A 123 -6.30 -8.56 -5.71
CA HIS A 123 -5.53 -9.81 -5.58
C HIS A 123 -4.52 -10.01 -6.73
N VAL A 124 -4.88 -9.68 -7.97
CA VAL A 124 -3.98 -9.80 -9.13
C VAL A 124 -2.80 -8.83 -9.01
N TYR A 125 -3.04 -7.58 -8.58
CA TYR A 125 -2.00 -6.59 -8.38
C TYR A 125 -1.06 -6.96 -7.23
N GLU A 126 -1.60 -7.36 -6.08
CA GLU A 126 -0.80 -7.82 -4.94
C GLU A 126 0.08 -9.02 -5.30
N LYS A 127 -0.48 -10.00 -6.03
CA LYS A 127 0.27 -11.17 -6.53
C LYS A 127 1.36 -10.79 -7.53
N ALA A 128 1.21 -9.69 -8.25
CA ALA A 128 2.24 -9.14 -9.13
C ALA A 128 3.31 -8.34 -8.38
N GLY A 129 3.11 -8.04 -7.08
CA GLY A 129 4.04 -7.33 -6.22
C GLY A 129 3.70 -5.85 -5.98
N PHE A 130 2.50 -5.41 -6.37
CA PHE A 130 2.02 -4.08 -5.98
C PHE A 130 1.69 -4.05 -4.49
N VAL A 131 1.94 -2.91 -3.87
CA VAL A 131 1.68 -2.65 -2.46
C VAL A 131 0.81 -1.41 -2.34
N ASP A 132 -0.16 -1.46 -1.43
CA ASP A 132 -0.98 -0.30 -1.11
C ASP A 132 -0.11 0.86 -0.60
N THR A 133 -0.26 2.02 -1.22
CA THR A 133 0.47 3.23 -0.84
C THR A 133 -0.07 3.88 0.41
N GLY A 134 -1.30 3.53 0.83
CA GLY A 134 -2.06 4.21 1.87
C GLY A 134 -2.57 5.60 1.47
N TYR A 135 -2.29 6.04 0.23
CA TYR A 135 -2.84 7.27 -0.32
C TYR A 135 -4.20 7.00 -0.96
N ILE A 136 -5.17 7.85 -0.67
CA ILE A 136 -6.48 7.86 -1.33
C ILE A 136 -6.66 9.22 -1.98
N ASP A 137 -6.89 9.19 -3.28
CA ASP A 137 -7.18 10.37 -4.06
C ASP A 137 -8.58 10.92 -3.67
N ALA A 138 -8.64 12.21 -3.37
CA ALA A 138 -9.90 12.88 -3.00
C ALA A 138 -10.96 12.83 -4.12
N ASP A 139 -10.52 12.75 -5.38
CA ASP A 139 -11.42 12.65 -6.54
C ASP A 139 -11.99 11.23 -6.71
N VAL A 140 -11.36 10.21 -6.11
CA VAL A 140 -11.77 8.80 -6.18
C VAL A 140 -11.66 8.12 -4.80
N PRO A 141 -12.42 8.60 -3.79
CA PRO A 141 -12.25 8.19 -2.39
C PRO A 141 -12.58 6.72 -2.10
N ASP A 142 -13.23 6.03 -3.04
CA ASP A 142 -13.58 4.61 -2.98
C ASP A 142 -12.56 3.70 -3.69
N SER A 143 -11.33 4.18 -3.87
CA SER A 143 -10.27 3.47 -4.58
C SER A 143 -8.97 3.43 -3.78
N TYR A 144 -8.24 2.31 -3.87
CA TYR A 144 -6.86 2.20 -3.42
C TYR A 144 -5.90 2.65 -4.51
N ASN A 145 -4.79 3.28 -4.11
CA ASN A 145 -3.65 3.50 -4.98
C ASN A 145 -2.56 2.49 -4.62
N LEU A 146 -2.35 1.52 -5.49
CA LEU A 146 -1.32 0.49 -5.32
C LEU A 146 -0.10 0.88 -6.15
N ALA A 147 1.11 0.68 -5.62
CA ALA A 147 2.35 0.95 -6.32
C ALA A 147 3.25 -0.27 -6.41
N TYR A 148 3.88 -0.46 -7.54
CA TYR A 148 5.01 -1.35 -7.75
C TYR A 148 6.28 -0.49 -7.90
N ARG A 149 7.26 -0.68 -7.02
CA ARG A 149 8.56 0.01 -7.11
C ARG A 149 9.53 -0.84 -7.92
N PHE A 150 10.13 -0.23 -8.93
CA PHE A 150 11.22 -0.88 -9.66
C PHE A 150 12.46 -0.91 -8.77
N GLU A 151 12.95 -2.09 -8.45
CA GLU A 151 14.26 -2.23 -7.83
C GLU A 151 15.32 -1.84 -8.87
N ASP A 152 15.94 -0.69 -8.69
CA ASP A 152 17.23 -0.43 -9.35
C ASP A 152 18.29 -1.33 -8.74
N GLU A 153 19.04 -2.04 -9.53
CA GLU A 153 20.22 -2.78 -9.04
C GLU A 153 21.27 -1.81 -8.44
N SER A 154 21.20 -0.51 -8.79
CA SER A 154 21.93 0.57 -8.11
C SER A 154 21.26 1.00 -6.79
N ASN A 155 19.96 0.78 -6.62
CA ASN A 155 19.17 1.09 -5.40
C ASN A 155 19.11 -0.06 -4.39
N LYS A 156 19.76 -1.18 -4.63
CA LYS A 156 20.16 -2.07 -3.53
C LYS A 156 21.01 -1.35 -2.48
N GLN A 157 21.49 -0.14 -2.78
CA GLN A 157 22.20 0.72 -1.84
C GLN A 157 21.30 1.74 -1.11
N GLU A 158 20.10 2.10 -1.59
CA GLU A 158 19.25 3.07 -0.87
C GLU A 158 18.18 2.43 0.03
N THR A 159 17.73 1.20 -0.23
CA THR A 159 17.05 0.38 0.78
C THR A 159 18.05 -0.38 1.67
N SER A 160 19.33 -0.41 1.32
CA SER A 160 20.39 -0.99 2.14
C SER A 160 20.75 -0.18 3.37
N GLY A 161 20.17 1.00 3.56
CA GLY A 161 20.35 1.82 4.75
C GLY A 161 19.24 1.65 5.80
N ILE A 162 18.04 1.19 5.42
CA ILE A 162 16.94 1.02 6.38
C ILE A 162 17.02 -0.36 7.01
N SER A 163 17.20 -0.40 8.32
CA SER A 163 17.18 -1.61 9.12
C SER A 163 16.10 -1.52 10.20
N ILE A 164 15.44 -2.63 10.48
CA ILE A 164 14.52 -2.74 11.61
C ILE A 164 15.19 -3.63 12.66
N ILE A 165 15.30 -3.12 13.87
CA ILE A 165 15.92 -3.86 14.97
C ILE A 165 15.03 -3.83 16.21
N SER A 166 15.08 -4.89 17.03
CA SER A 166 14.58 -4.87 18.40
C SER A 166 15.54 -4.07 19.28
N VAL A 167 15.01 -3.12 20.03
CA VAL A 167 15.80 -2.30 20.95
C VAL A 167 15.50 -2.76 22.38
N GLU A 168 16.53 -3.11 23.12
CA GLU A 168 16.37 -3.62 24.50
C GLU A 168 16.67 -2.56 25.57
N ASP A 169 17.62 -1.64 25.30
CA ASP A 169 17.99 -0.60 26.25
C ASP A 169 16.85 0.39 26.53
N PRO A 170 16.37 0.52 27.78
CA PRO A 170 15.25 1.40 28.12
C PRO A 170 15.50 2.88 27.78
N ALA A 171 16.74 3.36 27.96
CA ALA A 171 17.08 4.75 27.71
C ALA A 171 17.06 5.04 26.19
N GLU A 172 17.54 4.09 25.38
CA GLU A 172 17.51 4.20 23.94
C GLU A 172 16.08 4.16 23.37
N LYS A 173 15.21 3.26 23.91
CA LYS A 173 13.78 3.23 23.56
C LYS A 173 13.12 4.60 23.77
N GLN A 174 13.33 5.20 24.95
CA GLN A 174 12.80 6.52 25.27
C GLN A 174 13.37 7.63 24.40
N ARG A 175 14.66 7.57 24.08
CA ARG A 175 15.34 8.54 23.20
C ARG A 175 14.71 8.51 21.79
N ILE A 176 14.54 7.30 21.23
CA ILE A 176 13.94 7.12 19.90
C ILE A 176 12.48 7.56 19.92
N ALA A 177 11.69 7.10 20.90
CA ALA A 177 10.28 7.48 21.03
C ALA A 177 10.13 9.00 21.08
N ARG A 178 10.93 9.69 21.90
CA ARG A 178 10.92 11.16 21.98
C ARG A 178 11.21 11.82 20.64
N LEU A 179 12.30 11.43 19.98
CA LEU A 179 12.72 11.99 18.71
C LEU A 179 11.60 11.86 17.65
N ILE A 180 10.96 10.71 17.57
CA ILE A 180 9.93 10.46 16.55
C ILE A 180 8.61 11.15 16.91
N LEU A 181 8.14 11.03 18.16
CA LEU A 181 6.83 11.55 18.56
C LEU A 181 6.81 13.10 18.59
N GLU A 182 7.91 13.75 18.97
CA GLU A 182 8.03 15.21 18.92
C GLU A 182 8.05 15.75 17.48
N ALA A 183 8.52 14.96 16.53
CA ALA A 183 8.49 15.32 15.11
C ALA A 183 7.11 15.09 14.42
N LEU A 184 6.14 14.53 15.14
CA LEU A 184 4.81 14.20 14.63
C LEU A 184 3.68 14.89 15.44
N PRO A 185 3.66 16.23 15.50
CA PRO A 185 2.70 16.96 16.35
C PRO A 185 1.24 16.77 15.93
N ASP A 186 0.95 16.45 14.66
CA ASP A 186 -0.41 16.25 14.17
C ASP A 186 -1.08 15.02 14.82
N TRP A 187 -0.31 14.00 15.20
CA TRP A 187 -0.80 12.81 15.90
C TRP A 187 -0.53 12.83 17.41
N PHE A 188 0.55 13.47 17.82
CA PHE A 188 1.05 13.46 19.20
C PHE A 188 1.17 14.89 19.79
N GLY A 189 0.18 15.73 19.46
CA GLY A 189 0.14 17.15 19.86
C GLY A 189 -0.13 17.38 21.33
N ILE A 190 -0.67 16.39 22.09
CA ILE A 190 -0.93 16.50 23.52
C ILE A 190 0.33 16.11 24.30
N PRO A 191 1.03 17.08 24.94
CA PRO A 191 2.33 16.82 25.59
C PRO A 191 2.28 15.72 26.67
N GLU A 192 1.22 15.71 27.50
CA GLU A 192 1.07 14.77 28.61
C GLU A 192 0.93 13.33 28.08
N SER A 193 0.13 13.13 27.06
CA SER A 193 -0.05 11.80 26.43
C SER A 193 1.24 11.34 25.76
N ARG A 194 1.92 12.24 25.05
CA ARG A 194 3.21 11.98 24.40
C ARG A 194 4.27 11.56 25.40
N GLU A 195 4.41 12.30 26.53
CA GLU A 195 5.37 11.95 27.58
C GLU A 195 5.05 10.59 28.23
N GLN A 196 3.77 10.25 28.35
CA GLN A 196 3.38 8.93 28.82
C GLN A 196 3.83 7.82 27.89
N TYR A 197 3.60 7.94 26.57
CA TYR A 197 4.09 6.96 25.59
C TYR A 197 5.61 6.82 25.66
N ILE A 198 6.35 7.93 25.74
CA ILE A 198 7.81 7.91 25.88
C ILE A 198 8.23 7.15 27.16
N LYS A 199 7.57 7.42 28.28
CA LYS A 199 7.88 6.76 29.54
C LYS A 199 7.57 5.26 29.49
N GLU A 200 6.41 4.89 28.97
CA GLU A 200 5.98 3.48 28.88
C GLU A 200 6.84 2.67 27.92
N SER A 201 7.38 3.27 26.88
CA SER A 201 8.23 2.58 25.89
C SER A 201 9.45 1.90 26.51
N ALA A 202 9.95 2.40 27.66
CA ALA A 202 11.09 1.83 28.36
C ALA A 202 10.96 0.33 28.67
N THR A 203 9.73 -0.12 28.97
CA THR A 203 9.46 -1.50 29.40
C THR A 203 8.76 -2.36 28.33
N GLN A 204 8.38 -1.76 27.20
CA GLN A 204 7.64 -2.45 26.16
C GLN A 204 8.59 -3.16 25.17
N PRO A 205 8.15 -4.26 24.51
CA PRO A 205 8.79 -4.72 23.28
C PRO A 205 8.79 -3.58 22.26
N PHE A 206 9.95 -3.30 21.68
CA PHE A 206 10.18 -2.07 20.91
C PHE A 206 11.01 -2.36 19.67
N PHE A 207 10.50 -1.96 18.52
CA PHE A 207 11.12 -2.12 17.20
C PHE A 207 11.41 -0.75 16.65
N ALA A 208 12.65 -0.51 16.23
CA ALA A 208 13.07 0.76 15.64
C ALA A 208 13.52 0.57 14.21
N ALA A 209 13.11 1.50 13.36
CA ALA A 209 13.60 1.64 12.00
C ALA A 209 14.72 2.67 11.97
N TYR A 210 15.83 2.32 11.34
CA TYR A 210 16.98 3.20 11.14
C TYR A 210 17.26 3.38 9.65
N ASP A 211 17.62 4.60 9.27
CA ASP A 211 18.31 4.89 8.02
C ASP A 211 19.78 5.16 8.39
N SER A 212 20.64 4.19 8.08
CA SER A 212 22.01 4.16 8.56
C SER A 212 22.07 4.17 10.09
N GLU A 213 22.50 5.25 10.73
CA GLU A 213 22.54 5.41 12.18
C GLU A 213 21.37 6.27 12.74
N ARG A 214 20.55 6.85 11.86
CA ARG A 214 19.46 7.74 12.25
C ARG A 214 18.17 6.96 12.46
N PRO A 215 17.55 7.01 13.65
CA PRO A 215 16.21 6.46 13.84
C PRO A 215 15.20 7.30 13.07
N ILE A 216 14.35 6.60 12.28
CA ILE A 216 13.36 7.20 11.39
C ILE A 216 11.92 6.78 11.70
N GLY A 217 11.74 5.80 12.58
CA GLY A 217 10.45 5.34 13.04
C GLY A 217 10.58 4.29 14.13
N PHE A 218 9.47 4.02 14.79
CA PHE A 218 9.38 2.93 15.77
C PHE A 218 7.97 2.42 15.93
N LEU A 219 7.85 1.24 16.56
CA LEU A 219 6.62 0.61 16.98
C LEU A 219 6.86 -0.07 18.34
N SER A 220 5.94 0.09 19.29
CA SER A 220 5.96 -0.65 20.56
C SER A 220 4.70 -1.47 20.77
N LEU A 221 4.86 -2.60 21.47
CA LEU A 221 3.78 -3.51 21.83
C LEU A 221 3.51 -3.45 23.33
N LYS A 222 2.23 -3.64 23.72
CA LYS A 222 1.80 -3.69 25.12
C LYS A 222 0.84 -4.85 25.31
N GLU A 223 1.15 -5.75 26.25
CA GLU A 223 0.19 -6.77 26.65
C GLU A 223 -1.06 -6.12 27.26
N THR A 224 -2.22 -6.48 26.75
CA THR A 224 -3.52 -5.99 27.22
C THR A 224 -4.39 -7.11 27.78
N GLY A 225 -4.01 -8.34 27.56
CA GLY A 225 -4.67 -9.53 28.06
C GLY A 225 -3.83 -10.76 27.78
N LYS A 226 -4.16 -11.87 28.40
CA LYS A 226 -3.41 -13.14 28.29
C LYS A 226 -3.19 -13.58 26.83
N GLU A 227 -4.17 -13.34 25.98
CA GLU A 227 -4.18 -13.77 24.57
C GLU A 227 -4.00 -12.59 23.61
N THR A 228 -3.89 -11.35 24.11
CA THR A 228 -3.97 -10.15 23.29
C THR A 228 -2.84 -9.18 23.60
N VAL A 229 -2.16 -8.75 22.55
CA VAL A 229 -1.17 -7.69 22.59
C VAL A 229 -1.67 -6.49 21.75
N GLU A 230 -1.38 -5.28 22.19
CA GLU A 230 -1.73 -4.04 21.50
C GLU A 230 -0.51 -3.43 20.82
N LEU A 231 -0.66 -3.01 19.55
CA LEU A 231 0.21 -2.03 18.96
C LEU A 231 -0.06 -0.71 19.70
N CYS A 232 0.76 -0.44 20.71
CA CYS A 232 0.51 0.62 21.68
C CYS A 232 0.76 2.00 21.09
N VAL A 233 1.90 2.17 20.43
CA VAL A 233 2.26 3.40 19.73
C VAL A 233 3.19 3.10 18.57
N MET A 234 3.01 3.83 17.49
CA MET A 234 3.83 3.75 16.29
C MET A 234 4.01 5.14 15.70
N GLY A 235 5.21 5.45 15.26
CA GLY A 235 5.52 6.67 14.52
C GLY A 235 6.59 6.41 13.47
N VAL A 236 6.44 7.08 12.32
CA VAL A 236 7.45 7.15 11.26
C VAL A 236 7.58 8.61 10.85
N LEU A 237 8.80 9.11 10.70
CA LEU A 237 9.05 10.50 10.27
C LEU A 237 8.38 10.75 8.91
N LYS A 238 7.79 11.94 8.71
CA LYS A 238 7.01 12.29 7.50
C LYS A 238 7.78 12.04 6.20
N ASP A 239 9.08 12.35 6.16
CA ASP A 239 9.95 12.13 4.99
C ASP A 239 10.08 10.65 4.60
N TYR A 240 9.72 9.75 5.50
CA TYR A 240 9.76 8.29 5.30
C TYR A 240 8.38 7.65 5.21
N HIS A 241 7.30 8.46 5.20
CA HIS A 241 5.96 7.96 4.90
C HIS A 241 5.90 7.39 3.49
N ARG A 242 5.02 6.41 3.28
CA ARG A 242 4.80 5.72 1.99
C ARG A 242 6.04 5.03 1.39
N LYS A 243 7.15 4.93 2.13
CA LYS A 243 8.36 4.17 1.75
C LYS A 243 8.40 2.74 2.32
N GLY A 244 7.27 2.23 2.84
CA GLY A 244 7.16 0.86 3.37
C GLY A 244 7.67 0.67 4.80
N VAL A 245 8.28 1.70 5.42
CA VAL A 245 8.87 1.61 6.77
C VAL A 245 7.86 1.13 7.82
N GLY A 246 6.65 1.70 7.81
CA GLY A 246 5.59 1.30 8.75
C GLY A 246 5.16 -0.15 8.59
N ARG A 247 5.08 -0.65 7.37
CA ARG A 247 4.74 -2.06 7.09
C ARG A 247 5.83 -3.01 7.57
N GLU A 248 7.10 -2.65 7.39
CA GLU A 248 8.21 -3.49 7.84
C GLU A 248 8.34 -3.50 9.37
N LEU A 249 8.15 -2.36 10.05
CA LEU A 249 8.01 -2.30 11.52
C LEU A 249 6.88 -3.20 12.02
N PHE A 250 5.72 -3.12 11.38
CA PHE A 250 4.56 -3.96 11.74
C PHE A 250 4.85 -5.44 11.54
N LYS A 251 5.51 -5.83 10.45
CA LYS A 251 5.87 -7.23 10.17
C LYS A 251 6.72 -7.81 11.29
N GLN A 252 7.77 -7.11 11.71
CA GLN A 252 8.64 -7.54 12.81
C GLN A 252 7.86 -7.64 14.14
N ALA A 253 7.00 -6.67 14.43
CA ALA A 253 6.18 -6.67 15.64
C ALA A 253 5.15 -7.82 15.64
N LYS A 254 4.53 -8.10 14.48
CA LYS A 254 3.59 -9.22 14.31
C LYS A 254 4.28 -10.57 14.50
N GLU A 255 5.46 -10.76 13.92
CA GLU A 255 6.26 -11.96 14.08
C GLU A 255 6.63 -12.19 15.56
N ALA A 256 7.07 -11.15 16.26
CA ALA A 256 7.38 -11.22 17.70
C ALA A 256 6.14 -11.54 18.53
N ALA A 257 5.00 -10.93 18.24
CA ALA A 257 3.73 -11.22 18.93
C ALA A 257 3.30 -12.69 18.75
N THR A 258 3.40 -13.21 17.51
CA THR A 258 3.09 -14.60 17.19
C THR A 258 4.03 -15.56 17.92
N GLN A 259 5.34 -15.28 17.92
CA GLN A 259 6.36 -16.09 18.63
C GLN A 259 6.15 -16.08 20.16
N SER A 260 5.63 -14.98 20.70
CA SER A 260 5.30 -14.86 22.13
C SER A 260 3.99 -15.57 22.50
N GLY A 261 3.27 -16.17 21.52
CA GLY A 261 2.09 -16.99 21.72
C GLY A 261 0.78 -16.21 21.88
N TYR A 262 0.74 -14.93 21.51
CA TYR A 262 -0.51 -14.18 21.47
C TYR A 262 -1.40 -14.67 20.32
N SER A 263 -2.71 -14.69 20.55
CA SER A 263 -3.73 -15.08 19.58
C SER A 263 -4.28 -13.89 18.79
N PHE A 264 -4.18 -12.68 19.39
CA PHE A 264 -4.74 -11.46 18.82
C PHE A 264 -3.79 -10.28 18.94
N LEU A 265 -3.75 -9.49 17.90
CA LEU A 265 -3.15 -8.16 17.88
C LEU A 265 -4.27 -7.12 17.74
N GLN A 266 -4.29 -6.11 18.61
CA GLN A 266 -5.21 -5.00 18.51
C GLN A 266 -4.48 -3.68 18.31
N VAL A 267 -5.19 -2.67 17.80
CA VAL A 267 -4.73 -1.29 17.76
C VAL A 267 -5.89 -0.35 18.01
N LYS A 268 -5.61 0.78 18.66
CA LYS A 268 -6.56 1.84 18.96
C LYS A 268 -6.16 3.11 18.23
N THR A 269 -7.12 3.77 17.62
CA THR A 269 -6.91 5.04 16.93
C THR A 269 -8.17 5.89 16.98
N VAL A 270 -8.12 7.15 16.57
CA VAL A 270 -9.32 7.98 16.46
C VAL A 270 -10.21 7.43 15.34
N GLN A 271 -11.51 7.42 15.58
CA GLN A 271 -12.52 6.94 14.61
C GLN A 271 -12.39 7.64 13.25
N MET A 272 -12.49 6.86 12.18
CA MET A 272 -12.50 7.37 10.81
C MET A 272 -13.59 8.43 10.60
N GLY A 273 -13.29 9.45 9.77
CA GLY A 273 -14.18 10.57 9.47
C GLY A 273 -14.11 11.73 10.47
N ARG A 274 -13.11 11.73 11.37
CA ARG A 274 -12.89 12.82 12.33
C ARG A 274 -11.79 13.79 11.89
N TYR A 275 -10.67 13.24 11.40
CA TYR A 275 -9.51 14.02 10.95
C TYR A 275 -8.80 13.28 9.81
N ASP A 276 -8.40 13.99 8.77
CA ASP A 276 -7.78 13.42 7.56
C ASP A 276 -6.52 12.59 7.86
N ASP A 277 -5.66 13.07 8.78
CA ASP A 277 -4.44 12.35 9.18
C ASP A 277 -4.74 11.02 9.88
N TYR A 278 -5.78 11.01 10.72
CA TYR A 278 -6.23 9.78 11.38
C TYR A 278 -6.99 8.86 10.41
N ASP A 279 -7.64 9.39 9.39
CA ASP A 279 -8.25 8.61 8.33
C ASP A 279 -7.19 7.84 7.53
N ALA A 280 -6.08 8.50 7.21
CA ALA A 280 -4.93 7.82 6.60
C ALA A 280 -4.36 6.71 7.50
N THR A 281 -4.30 6.95 8.83
CA THR A 281 -3.86 5.97 9.82
C THR A 281 -4.82 4.78 9.91
N ASN A 282 -6.14 5.01 9.92
CA ASN A 282 -7.15 3.95 9.90
C ASN A 282 -7.00 3.06 8.66
N ARG A 283 -6.84 3.67 7.47
CA ARG A 283 -6.64 2.94 6.20
C ARG A 283 -5.35 2.13 6.23
N PHE A 284 -4.29 2.66 6.82
CA PHE A 284 -3.04 1.92 7.00
C PHE A 284 -3.26 0.64 7.81
N TYR A 285 -3.97 0.68 8.94
CA TYR A 285 -4.27 -0.52 9.72
C TYR A 285 -5.14 -1.53 8.95
N LEU A 286 -6.16 -1.06 8.23
CA LEU A 286 -6.98 -1.92 7.37
C LEU A 286 -6.13 -2.58 6.28
N SER A 287 -5.17 -1.86 5.66
CA SER A 287 -4.25 -2.40 4.65
C SER A 287 -3.28 -3.45 5.19
N LEU A 288 -3.02 -3.47 6.50
CA LEU A 288 -2.24 -4.50 7.18
C LEU A 288 -3.06 -5.77 7.47
N GLY A 289 -4.38 -5.74 7.22
CA GLY A 289 -5.29 -6.86 7.45
C GLY A 289 -6.06 -6.82 8.77
N PHE A 290 -5.95 -5.73 9.53
CA PHE A 290 -6.82 -5.53 10.69
C PHE A 290 -8.29 -5.45 10.27
N LYS A 291 -9.18 -5.80 11.19
CA LYS A 291 -10.63 -5.68 11.05
C LYS A 291 -11.18 -4.73 12.09
N GLU A 292 -12.20 -3.96 11.70
CA GLU A 292 -12.93 -3.15 12.67
C GLU A 292 -13.54 -4.06 13.74
N PHE A 293 -13.33 -3.69 14.99
CA PHE A 293 -13.89 -4.41 16.12
C PHE A 293 -15.03 -3.60 16.75
N GLU A 294 -14.73 -2.45 17.37
CA GLU A 294 -15.72 -1.63 18.06
C GLU A 294 -15.26 -0.18 18.18
N VAL A 295 -16.22 0.76 18.23
CA VAL A 295 -15.98 2.16 18.56
C VAL A 295 -16.39 2.41 20.02
N PHE A 296 -15.49 2.99 20.79
CA PHE A 296 -15.74 3.42 22.17
C PHE A 296 -15.81 4.95 22.22
N PRO A 297 -17.01 5.54 22.20
CA PRO A 297 -17.19 6.99 22.02
C PRO A 297 -16.54 7.86 23.10
N LEU A 298 -16.38 7.32 24.31
CA LEU A 298 -15.93 8.06 25.51
C LEU A 298 -14.68 7.46 26.14
N LEU A 299 -13.95 6.56 25.44
CA LEU A 299 -12.74 5.94 26.01
C LEU A 299 -11.64 6.97 26.23
N TRP A 300 -11.51 7.93 25.33
CA TRP A 300 -10.58 9.05 25.45
C TRP A 300 -11.33 10.33 25.79
N ASP A 301 -12.07 10.89 24.82
CA ASP A 301 -12.93 12.06 25.00
C ASP A 301 -14.01 12.14 23.91
N GLU A 302 -14.95 13.09 24.03
CA GLU A 302 -16.06 13.25 23.08
C GLU A 302 -15.62 13.63 21.65
N TRP A 303 -14.48 14.25 21.50
CA TRP A 303 -13.95 14.73 20.23
C TRP A 303 -13.18 13.63 19.51
N ASN A 304 -12.62 12.69 20.27
CA ASN A 304 -11.78 11.59 19.81
C ASN A 304 -12.37 10.21 20.15
N PRO A 305 -13.52 9.80 19.56
CA PRO A 305 -14.02 8.45 19.72
C PRO A 305 -12.96 7.43 19.33
N CYS A 306 -12.74 6.45 20.20
CA CYS A 306 -11.72 5.44 19.98
C CYS A 306 -12.23 4.31 19.10
N GLN A 307 -11.67 4.15 17.90
CA GLN A 307 -11.83 2.96 17.07
C GLN A 307 -10.83 1.89 17.47
N VAL A 308 -11.31 0.71 17.76
CA VAL A 308 -10.49 -0.49 17.98
C VAL A 308 -10.51 -1.35 16.74
N TYR A 309 -9.33 -1.76 16.30
CA TYR A 309 -9.13 -2.76 15.25
C TYR A 309 -8.48 -4.00 15.84
N VAL A 310 -8.78 -5.18 15.29
CA VAL A 310 -8.24 -6.46 15.75
C VAL A 310 -7.80 -7.32 14.56
N MET A 311 -6.76 -8.13 14.80
CA MET A 311 -6.25 -9.12 13.86
C MET A 311 -6.01 -10.44 14.61
N ALA A 312 -6.36 -11.58 14.02
CA ALA A 312 -5.88 -12.89 14.48
C ALA A 312 -4.42 -13.08 14.01
N LEU A 313 -3.58 -13.63 14.90
CA LEU A 313 -2.16 -13.89 14.66
C LEU A 313 -1.91 -15.31 14.14
#